data_5d028a1a753eecb07706fb5142229bdc
#
_entry.id   5d028a1a753eecb07706fb5142229bdc
#
_cell.length_a   1.000
_cell.length_b   1.000
_cell.length_c   1.000
_cell.angle_alpha   90.00
_cell.angle_beta   90.00
_cell.angle_gamma   90.00
#
_symmetry.space_group_name_H-M   'P 1'
#
loop_
_entity.id
_entity.type
_entity.pdbx_description
1 polymer ?
#
loop_
_entity_poly.entity_id
_entity_poly.type
_entity_poly.pdbx_seq_one_letter_code
_entity_poly.pdbx_strand_id
1 'polypeptide(L)'
;MKNFIFISPNFPTNYWKFCAELKKNGMNVLGIGDCPYDQLMPELRGSLNEYYKVSSLENYDEVFRAVAFLTYKHGKIDWLESNNEYWLERDAMLRTAFNITTGFHTEDMQPVKYKSAMKANYAKAGVKTARWHIVRDYTGCKDFIREVGYPVIVKPDNGVGASHTYKLSSDDELNYFFATKDETVYIMEEFVNGTVHSYDAIIDSKGKPLFETGNVTMDSIMDIVNTNGNSCYYIEKTLPDAMRDVGRRTVAAFGVKSRFVHLEFFVLNADQPALGKKGDILGLEVNMRPSGGFSADMFNFANSTDVYKIWADMVAYDRSTINSEGREHFYCCFCGRRDGKHFAMDHAAIMAKYGDRIKMVQRIPKALSGAMADMMYLANMRTEEEKAAYYRDLLATK
;
A
#
# COMPACT_ATOMS: atom_id res chain seq x y z
N MET A 1 -27.56 -13.42 6.65
CA MET A 1 -26.17 -13.50 6.16
C MET A 1 -25.84 -12.15 5.53
N LYS A 2 -24.69 -11.54 5.86
CA LYS A 2 -24.29 -10.27 5.25
C LYS A 2 -23.74 -10.52 3.84
N ASN A 3 -24.06 -9.63 2.89
CA ASN A 3 -23.59 -9.67 1.51
C ASN A 3 -22.36 -8.79 1.36
N PHE A 4 -21.26 -9.36 0.87
CA PHE A 4 -20.01 -8.65 0.58
C PHE A 4 -19.70 -8.73 -0.91
N ILE A 5 -19.53 -7.60 -1.57
CA ILE A 5 -19.00 -7.56 -2.95
C ILE A 5 -17.50 -7.26 -2.89
N PHE A 6 -16.69 -8.17 -3.46
CA PHE A 6 -15.26 -7.97 -3.65
C PHE A 6 -14.97 -7.62 -5.11
N ILE A 7 -14.45 -6.42 -5.36
CA ILE A 7 -14.06 -5.95 -6.71
C ILE A 7 -12.63 -6.41 -6.99
N SER A 8 -12.38 -6.99 -8.18
CA SER A 8 -11.06 -7.50 -8.60
C SER A 8 -10.46 -8.54 -7.63
N PRO A 9 -11.17 -9.60 -7.24
CA PRO A 9 -10.68 -10.53 -6.23
C PRO A 9 -9.49 -11.39 -6.70
N ASN A 10 -9.20 -11.40 -8.00
CA ASN A 10 -8.12 -12.16 -8.63
C ASN A 10 -6.77 -11.42 -8.67
N PHE A 11 -6.74 -10.13 -8.36
CA PHE A 11 -5.49 -9.35 -8.37
C PHE A 11 -5.46 -8.29 -7.27
N PRO A 12 -4.39 -8.24 -6.46
CA PRO A 12 -3.23 -9.15 -6.35
C PRO A 12 -3.58 -10.62 -6.13
N THR A 13 -2.70 -11.53 -6.55
CA THR A 13 -2.96 -12.97 -6.59
C THR A 13 -3.22 -13.63 -5.23
N ASN A 14 -2.89 -12.97 -4.12
CA ASN A 14 -3.12 -13.42 -2.75
C ASN A 14 -4.46 -12.91 -2.16
N TYR A 15 -5.25 -12.09 -2.89
CA TYR A 15 -6.49 -11.48 -2.37
C TYR A 15 -7.64 -12.47 -2.19
N TRP A 16 -7.56 -13.65 -2.83
CA TRP A 16 -8.49 -14.74 -2.52
C TRP A 16 -8.53 -15.11 -1.03
N LYS A 17 -7.44 -14.87 -0.28
CA LYS A 17 -7.35 -15.13 1.15
C LYS A 17 -8.32 -14.25 1.95
N PHE A 18 -8.52 -12.99 1.57
CA PHE A 18 -9.57 -12.13 2.13
C PHE A 18 -10.96 -12.73 1.90
N CYS A 19 -11.23 -13.18 0.67
CA CYS A 19 -12.50 -13.81 0.32
C CYS A 19 -12.72 -15.10 1.11
N ALA A 20 -11.68 -15.93 1.28
CA ALA A 20 -11.75 -17.18 2.03
C ALA A 20 -12.11 -16.94 3.50
N GLU A 21 -11.47 -15.97 4.15
CA GLU A 21 -11.75 -15.66 5.56
C GLU A 21 -13.13 -15.02 5.75
N LEU A 22 -13.59 -14.17 4.82
CA LEU A 22 -14.98 -13.66 4.84
C LEU A 22 -15.98 -14.82 4.76
N LYS A 23 -15.75 -15.78 3.85
CA LYS A 23 -16.63 -16.94 3.69
C LYS A 23 -16.63 -17.84 4.92
N LYS A 24 -15.47 -18.07 5.56
CA LYS A 24 -15.38 -18.80 6.84
C LYS A 24 -16.15 -18.11 7.95
N ASN A 25 -16.23 -16.78 7.94
CA ASN A 25 -17.04 -15.99 8.88
C ASN A 25 -18.55 -15.97 8.54
N GLY A 26 -18.98 -16.78 7.58
CA GLY A 26 -20.38 -16.93 7.20
C GLY A 26 -20.94 -15.79 6.37
N MET A 27 -20.10 -15.01 5.70
CA MET A 27 -20.55 -13.99 4.76
C MET A 27 -20.87 -14.57 3.40
N ASN A 28 -21.80 -13.95 2.66
CA ASN A 28 -22.07 -14.23 1.27
C ASN A 28 -21.09 -13.41 0.42
N VAL A 29 -20.03 -14.04 -0.09
CA VAL A 29 -18.92 -13.38 -0.79
C VAL A 29 -19.18 -13.42 -2.30
N LEU A 30 -19.40 -12.24 -2.87
CA LEU A 30 -19.77 -12.02 -4.28
C LEU A 30 -18.59 -11.33 -4.98
N GLY A 31 -17.99 -11.96 -5.98
CA GLY A 31 -16.87 -11.38 -6.73
C GLY A 31 -17.35 -10.69 -8.00
N ILE A 32 -16.75 -9.52 -8.31
CA ILE A 32 -16.86 -8.88 -9.64
C ILE A 32 -15.46 -8.72 -10.21
N GLY A 33 -15.24 -9.20 -11.43
CA GLY A 33 -13.94 -9.11 -12.11
C GLY A 33 -14.06 -9.29 -13.62
N ASP A 34 -12.97 -9.05 -14.33
CA ASP A 34 -12.88 -9.19 -15.79
C ASP A 34 -12.14 -10.44 -16.24
N CYS A 35 -11.56 -11.19 -15.31
CA CYS A 35 -10.95 -12.48 -15.58
C CYS A 35 -12.04 -13.54 -15.90
N PRO A 36 -11.90 -14.38 -16.94
CA PRO A 36 -12.78 -15.51 -17.16
C PRO A 36 -12.81 -16.46 -15.95
N TYR A 37 -14.00 -16.99 -15.63
CA TYR A 37 -14.21 -17.82 -14.43
C TYR A 37 -13.33 -19.08 -14.40
N ASP A 38 -13.12 -19.70 -15.54
CA ASP A 38 -12.30 -20.91 -15.72
C ASP A 38 -10.79 -20.62 -15.54
N GLN A 39 -10.38 -19.37 -15.70
CA GLN A 39 -8.99 -18.90 -15.48
C GLN A 39 -8.74 -18.42 -14.04
N LEU A 40 -9.78 -18.27 -13.21
CA LEU A 40 -9.60 -17.97 -11.80
C LEU A 40 -8.90 -19.13 -11.07
N MET A 41 -8.03 -18.80 -10.14
CA MET A 41 -7.40 -19.79 -9.26
C MET A 41 -8.46 -20.64 -8.56
N PRO A 42 -8.25 -21.96 -8.41
CA PRO A 42 -9.20 -22.83 -7.71
C PRO A 42 -9.55 -22.36 -6.30
N GLU A 43 -8.57 -21.81 -5.58
CA GLU A 43 -8.73 -21.24 -4.23
C GLU A 43 -9.70 -20.05 -4.23
N LEU A 44 -9.60 -19.16 -5.23
CA LEU A 44 -10.51 -18.03 -5.36
C LEU A 44 -11.92 -18.53 -5.70
N ARG A 45 -12.07 -19.44 -6.67
CA ARG A 45 -13.37 -20.02 -7.00
C ARG A 45 -14.05 -20.65 -5.78
N GLY A 46 -13.27 -21.37 -4.96
CA GLY A 46 -13.75 -21.96 -3.71
C GLY A 46 -14.12 -20.93 -2.62
N SER A 47 -13.55 -19.74 -2.70
CA SER A 47 -13.74 -18.66 -1.72
C SER A 47 -14.92 -17.73 -2.03
N LEU A 48 -15.50 -17.81 -3.24
CA LEU A 48 -16.66 -17.02 -3.65
C LEU A 48 -17.95 -17.84 -3.56
N ASN A 49 -19.08 -17.19 -3.31
CA ASN A 49 -20.42 -17.76 -3.43
C ASN A 49 -20.97 -17.55 -4.85
N GLU A 50 -20.61 -16.44 -5.46
CA GLU A 50 -20.92 -16.12 -6.86
C GLU A 50 -19.83 -15.22 -7.44
N TYR A 51 -19.62 -15.31 -8.75
CA TYR A 51 -18.72 -14.45 -9.51
C TYR A 51 -19.43 -13.87 -10.72
N TYR A 52 -19.44 -12.55 -10.83
CA TYR A 52 -19.98 -11.83 -11.99
C TYR A 52 -18.81 -11.33 -12.85
N LYS A 53 -18.73 -11.84 -14.09
CA LYS A 53 -17.72 -11.40 -15.05
C LYS A 53 -18.22 -10.18 -15.81
N VAL A 54 -17.44 -9.09 -15.80
CA VAL A 54 -17.57 -7.92 -16.68
C VAL A 54 -16.58 -8.02 -17.85
N SER A 55 -16.77 -7.23 -18.92
CA SER A 55 -15.79 -7.20 -20.02
C SER A 55 -14.51 -6.52 -19.60
N SER A 56 -14.62 -5.45 -18.82
CA SER A 56 -13.51 -4.69 -18.23
C SER A 56 -13.97 -4.03 -16.94
N LEU A 57 -13.15 -4.11 -15.89
CA LEU A 57 -13.35 -3.35 -14.65
C LEU A 57 -13.19 -1.83 -14.86
N GLU A 58 -12.57 -1.39 -15.97
CA GLU A 58 -12.51 0.02 -16.37
C GLU A 58 -13.85 0.57 -16.83
N ASN A 59 -14.76 -0.28 -17.29
CA ASN A 59 -16.09 0.12 -17.68
C ASN A 59 -16.99 0.22 -16.44
N TYR A 60 -17.08 1.43 -15.88
CA TYR A 60 -17.86 1.69 -14.67
C TYR A 60 -19.33 1.26 -14.82
N ASP A 61 -19.93 1.48 -16.00
CA ASP A 61 -21.34 1.14 -16.26
C ASP A 61 -21.61 -0.37 -16.18
N GLU A 62 -20.68 -1.19 -16.68
CA GLU A 62 -20.78 -2.65 -16.53
C GLU A 62 -20.64 -3.08 -15.08
N VAL A 63 -19.70 -2.51 -14.33
CA VAL A 63 -19.52 -2.82 -12.91
C VAL A 63 -20.75 -2.37 -12.10
N PHE A 64 -21.32 -1.20 -12.39
CA PHE A 64 -22.55 -0.71 -11.79
C PHE A 64 -23.71 -1.69 -12.01
N ARG A 65 -23.91 -2.16 -13.25
CA ARG A 65 -24.94 -3.16 -13.58
C ARG A 65 -24.69 -4.49 -12.89
N ALA A 66 -23.44 -4.91 -12.72
CA ALA A 66 -23.10 -6.11 -11.98
C ALA A 66 -23.49 -5.98 -10.49
N VAL A 67 -23.21 -4.83 -9.86
CA VAL A 67 -23.66 -4.55 -8.48
C VAL A 67 -25.18 -4.54 -8.39
N ALA A 68 -25.88 -3.92 -9.36
CA ALA A 68 -27.34 -3.89 -9.40
C ALA A 68 -27.94 -5.31 -9.53
N PHE A 69 -27.39 -6.15 -10.40
CA PHE A 69 -27.79 -7.54 -10.57
C PHE A 69 -27.59 -8.35 -9.27
N LEU A 70 -26.42 -8.24 -8.64
CA LEU A 70 -26.13 -8.93 -7.40
C LEU A 70 -27.04 -8.46 -6.25
N THR A 71 -27.35 -7.14 -6.22
CA THR A 71 -28.30 -6.56 -5.26
C THR A 71 -29.71 -7.11 -5.49
N TYR A 72 -30.17 -7.21 -6.74
CA TYR A 72 -31.47 -7.80 -7.07
C TYR A 72 -31.56 -9.26 -6.63
N LYS A 73 -30.49 -10.03 -6.87
CA LYS A 73 -30.47 -11.48 -6.61
C LYS A 73 -30.31 -11.83 -5.13
N HIS A 74 -29.47 -11.10 -4.41
CA HIS A 74 -29.05 -11.43 -3.03
C HIS A 74 -29.62 -10.48 -1.97
N GLY A 75 -30.30 -9.41 -2.39
CA GLY A 75 -30.77 -8.35 -1.50
C GLY A 75 -29.69 -7.32 -1.20
N LYS A 76 -29.90 -6.53 -0.14
CA LYS A 76 -29.01 -5.44 0.26
C LYS A 76 -27.54 -5.90 0.33
N ILE A 77 -26.67 -5.13 -0.27
CA ILE A 77 -25.22 -5.28 -0.12
C ILE A 77 -24.78 -4.54 1.13
N ASP A 78 -24.13 -5.25 2.06
CA ASP A 78 -23.66 -4.67 3.33
C ASP A 78 -22.26 -4.08 3.20
N TRP A 79 -21.41 -4.64 2.32
CA TRP A 79 -20.03 -4.21 2.07
C TRP A 79 -19.69 -4.31 0.60
N LEU A 80 -18.89 -3.35 0.14
CA LEU A 80 -18.25 -3.37 -1.17
C LEU A 80 -16.82 -2.83 -1.01
N GLU A 81 -15.81 -3.60 -1.42
CA GLU A 81 -14.40 -3.22 -1.29
C GLU A 81 -13.54 -3.97 -2.31
N SER A 82 -12.49 -3.32 -2.81
CA SER A 82 -11.44 -3.94 -3.61
C SER A 82 -10.15 -4.17 -2.83
N ASN A 83 -9.96 -3.48 -1.72
CA ASN A 83 -8.67 -3.38 -1.03
C ASN A 83 -7.53 -2.89 -1.94
N ASN A 84 -7.84 -2.10 -2.96
CA ASN A 84 -6.90 -1.68 -3.99
C ASN A 84 -6.99 -0.18 -4.26
N GLU A 85 -5.83 0.51 -4.26
CA GLU A 85 -5.74 1.95 -4.48
C GLU A 85 -6.29 2.40 -5.83
N TYR A 86 -6.10 1.56 -6.85
CA TYR A 86 -6.55 1.86 -8.21
C TYR A 86 -8.08 1.95 -8.33
N TRP A 87 -8.80 1.10 -7.57
CA TRP A 87 -10.27 1.05 -7.61
C TRP A 87 -10.95 1.89 -6.52
N LEU A 88 -10.19 2.52 -5.62
CA LEU A 88 -10.71 3.17 -4.41
C LEU A 88 -11.81 4.22 -4.69
N GLU A 89 -11.63 5.08 -5.70
CA GLU A 89 -12.63 6.08 -6.08
C GLU A 89 -13.89 5.44 -6.66
N ARG A 90 -13.73 4.40 -7.49
CA ARG A 90 -14.85 3.65 -8.07
C ARG A 90 -15.62 2.87 -7.02
N ASP A 91 -14.93 2.26 -6.06
CA ASP A 91 -15.57 1.63 -4.90
C ASP A 91 -16.42 2.65 -4.12
N ALA A 92 -15.91 3.85 -3.91
CA ALA A 92 -16.63 4.93 -3.24
C ALA A 92 -17.87 5.38 -4.04
N MET A 93 -17.74 5.53 -5.36
CA MET A 93 -18.88 5.86 -6.26
C MET A 93 -19.97 4.77 -6.18
N LEU A 94 -19.60 3.51 -6.22
CA LEU A 94 -20.54 2.38 -6.10
C LEU A 94 -21.21 2.36 -4.73
N ARG A 95 -20.46 2.56 -3.64
CA ARG A 95 -21.04 2.63 -2.29
C ARG A 95 -22.05 3.77 -2.17
N THR A 96 -21.74 4.94 -2.74
CA THR A 96 -22.67 6.09 -2.78
C THR A 96 -23.93 5.74 -3.56
N ALA A 97 -23.79 5.20 -4.77
CA ALA A 97 -24.92 4.91 -5.67
C ALA A 97 -25.88 3.84 -5.10
N PHE A 98 -25.36 2.84 -4.39
CA PHE A 98 -26.14 1.75 -3.81
C PHE A 98 -26.42 1.93 -2.31
N ASN A 99 -26.13 3.08 -1.73
CA ASN A 99 -26.31 3.39 -0.30
C ASN A 99 -25.69 2.31 0.60
N ILE A 100 -24.46 1.88 0.28
CA ILE A 100 -23.66 0.97 1.09
C ILE A 100 -22.91 1.82 2.11
N THR A 101 -23.32 1.76 3.38
CA THR A 101 -22.87 2.68 4.44
C THR A 101 -21.54 2.30 5.09
N THR A 102 -20.90 1.24 4.64
CA THR A 102 -19.59 0.78 5.14
C THR A 102 -18.47 1.23 4.19
N GLY A 103 -17.54 2.01 4.70
CA GLY A 103 -16.43 2.56 3.90
C GLY A 103 -16.68 3.98 3.39
N PHE A 104 -15.70 4.53 2.70
CA PHE A 104 -15.75 5.89 2.16
C PHE A 104 -16.74 6.01 1.01
N HIS A 105 -17.46 7.14 0.95
CA HIS A 105 -18.32 7.58 -0.15
C HIS A 105 -17.57 8.57 -1.05
N THR A 106 -18.22 8.98 -2.14
CA THR A 106 -17.60 9.88 -3.13
C THR A 106 -17.14 11.21 -2.51
N GLU A 107 -17.92 11.77 -1.59
CA GLU A 107 -17.57 13.01 -0.88
C GLU A 107 -16.36 12.90 0.04
N ASP A 108 -16.02 11.68 0.48
CA ASP A 108 -14.89 11.43 1.38
C ASP A 108 -13.55 11.30 0.63
N MET A 109 -13.57 11.21 -0.71
CA MET A 109 -12.40 10.80 -1.48
C MET A 109 -11.31 11.86 -1.56
N GLN A 110 -11.67 13.14 -1.63
CA GLN A 110 -10.70 14.21 -1.83
C GLN A 110 -9.58 14.21 -0.78
N PRO A 111 -9.85 14.19 0.53
CA PRO A 111 -8.80 14.23 1.55
C PRO A 111 -7.99 12.95 1.69
N VAL A 112 -8.44 11.84 1.10
CA VAL A 112 -7.75 10.53 1.20
C VAL A 112 -7.09 10.10 -0.12
N LYS A 113 -7.31 10.84 -1.21
CA LYS A 113 -6.81 10.50 -2.55
C LYS A 113 -5.89 11.57 -3.15
N TYR A 114 -6.12 12.85 -2.84
CA TYR A 114 -5.32 13.94 -3.37
C TYR A 114 -4.24 14.36 -2.38
N LYS A 115 -2.97 14.30 -2.80
CA LYS A 115 -1.81 14.58 -1.92
C LYS A 115 -1.85 15.99 -1.32
N SER A 116 -2.27 16.98 -2.11
CA SER A 116 -2.47 18.35 -1.64
C SER A 116 -3.54 18.45 -0.54
N ALA A 117 -4.64 17.73 -0.69
CA ALA A 117 -5.74 17.74 0.29
C ALA A 117 -5.38 16.95 1.56
N MET A 118 -4.55 15.92 1.48
CA MET A 118 -4.04 15.17 2.65
C MET A 118 -3.33 16.07 3.65
N LYS A 119 -2.66 17.14 3.18
CA LYS A 119 -1.83 18.04 4.03
C LYS A 119 -2.63 18.69 5.17
N ALA A 120 -3.89 19.04 4.93
CA ALA A 120 -4.76 19.61 5.96
C ALA A 120 -5.06 18.62 7.10
N ASN A 121 -5.24 17.34 6.79
CA ASN A 121 -5.49 16.32 7.80
C ASN A 121 -4.19 15.92 8.54
N TYR A 122 -3.04 15.91 7.87
CA TYR A 122 -1.75 15.79 8.57
C TYR A 122 -1.54 16.94 9.57
N ALA A 123 -1.86 18.18 9.18
CA ALA A 123 -1.79 19.32 10.10
C ALA A 123 -2.73 19.15 11.32
N LYS A 124 -3.96 18.67 11.13
CA LYS A 124 -4.88 18.32 12.24
C LYS A 124 -4.32 17.21 13.15
N ALA A 125 -3.58 16.26 12.57
CA ALA A 125 -2.88 15.22 13.32
C ALA A 125 -1.65 15.76 14.09
N GLY A 126 -1.25 17.01 13.89
CA GLY A 126 0.01 17.57 14.41
C GLY A 126 1.23 16.91 13.77
N VAL A 127 1.10 16.44 12.52
CA VAL A 127 2.17 15.81 11.74
C VAL A 127 2.62 16.78 10.66
N LYS A 128 3.90 17.13 10.66
CA LYS A 128 4.51 17.94 9.60
C LYS A 128 4.53 17.16 8.27
N THR A 129 4.55 17.89 7.17
CA THR A 129 4.77 17.35 5.82
C THR A 129 5.81 18.19 5.10
N ALA A 130 6.34 17.72 3.97
CA ALA A 130 7.11 18.55 3.07
C ALA A 130 6.33 19.82 2.71
N ARG A 131 7.01 20.96 2.55
CA ARG A 131 6.43 22.16 1.94
C ARG A 131 6.04 21.83 0.50
N TRP A 132 5.00 22.44 -0.01
CA TRP A 132 4.44 22.03 -1.30
C TRP A 132 3.77 23.16 -2.06
N HIS A 133 3.64 22.97 -3.38
CA HIS A 133 2.99 23.89 -4.31
C HIS A 133 2.26 23.11 -5.40
N ILE A 134 1.06 23.52 -5.81
CA ILE A 134 0.40 22.95 -6.99
C ILE A 134 1.05 23.53 -8.24
N VAL A 135 1.48 22.66 -9.14
CA VAL A 135 2.10 23.05 -10.42
C VAL A 135 1.05 23.61 -11.35
N ARG A 136 0.93 24.96 -11.38
CA ARG A 136 0.02 25.68 -12.28
C ARG A 136 0.79 26.28 -13.45
N ASP A 137 1.86 26.98 -13.15
CA ASP A 137 2.69 27.70 -14.11
C ASP A 137 4.18 27.68 -13.69
N TYR A 138 5.04 28.04 -14.64
CA TYR A 138 6.49 28.05 -14.44
C TYR A 138 6.91 29.06 -13.34
N THR A 139 6.32 30.24 -13.32
CA THR A 139 6.70 31.32 -12.39
C THR A 139 6.43 30.93 -10.95
N GLY A 140 5.24 30.38 -10.66
CA GLY A 140 4.89 29.90 -9.32
C GLY A 140 5.80 28.78 -8.85
N CYS A 141 6.18 27.87 -9.75
CA CYS A 141 7.16 26.82 -9.43
C CYS A 141 8.54 27.39 -9.14
N LYS A 142 8.99 28.40 -9.91
CA LYS A 142 10.28 29.08 -9.62
C LYS A 142 10.29 29.83 -8.31
N ASP A 143 9.17 30.46 -7.94
CA ASP A 143 9.05 31.14 -6.65
C ASP A 143 9.11 30.14 -5.49
N PHE A 144 8.41 29.02 -5.61
CA PHE A 144 8.50 27.93 -4.63
C PHE A 144 9.93 27.35 -4.52
N ILE A 145 10.60 27.12 -5.66
CA ILE A 145 11.99 26.64 -5.65
C ILE A 145 12.95 27.65 -5.01
N ARG A 146 12.74 28.97 -5.17
CA ARG A 146 13.55 29.97 -4.46
C ARG A 146 13.40 29.88 -2.95
N GLU A 147 12.22 29.47 -2.47
CA GLU A 147 11.95 29.29 -1.04
C GLU A 147 12.58 28.01 -0.49
N VAL A 148 12.44 26.88 -1.20
CA VAL A 148 12.81 25.55 -0.67
C VAL A 148 14.18 25.07 -1.13
N GLY A 149 14.69 25.57 -2.25
CA GLY A 149 15.91 25.11 -2.93
C GLY A 149 15.68 23.85 -3.77
N TYR A 150 16.68 23.52 -4.58
CA TYR A 150 16.77 22.25 -5.28
C TYR A 150 17.41 21.17 -4.39
N PRO A 151 17.12 19.87 -4.59
CA PRO A 151 16.13 19.33 -5.52
C PRO A 151 14.70 19.48 -5.00
N VAL A 152 13.72 19.42 -5.93
CA VAL A 152 12.29 19.29 -5.62
C VAL A 152 11.74 18.00 -6.21
N ILE A 153 10.66 17.49 -5.63
CA ILE A 153 9.93 16.32 -6.14
C ILE A 153 8.62 16.80 -6.78
N VAL A 154 8.38 16.38 -8.03
CA VAL A 154 7.13 16.65 -8.74
C VAL A 154 6.44 15.33 -9.04
N LYS A 155 5.18 15.22 -8.65
CA LYS A 155 4.39 13.98 -8.80
C LYS A 155 2.91 14.30 -9.03
N PRO A 156 2.10 13.40 -9.63
CA PRO A 156 0.67 13.58 -9.74
C PRO A 156 0.02 13.84 -8.38
N ASP A 157 -0.86 14.84 -8.29
CA ASP A 157 -1.62 15.12 -7.06
C ASP A 157 -2.56 13.96 -6.74
N ASN A 158 -3.19 13.37 -7.77
CA ASN A 158 -3.94 12.11 -7.68
C ASN A 158 -3.27 11.06 -8.58
N GLY A 159 -2.69 10.02 -7.99
CA GLY A 159 -2.01 8.94 -8.72
C GLY A 159 -1.62 7.80 -7.80
N VAL A 160 -1.30 6.65 -8.39
CA VAL A 160 -0.91 5.42 -7.68
C VAL A 160 0.51 5.01 -8.06
N GLY A 161 1.27 4.55 -7.07
CA GLY A 161 2.68 4.18 -7.25
C GLY A 161 3.57 5.39 -7.55
N ALA A 162 4.82 5.15 -7.85
CA ALA A 162 5.79 6.21 -8.16
C ALA A 162 5.79 6.63 -9.65
N SER A 163 4.77 6.28 -10.43
CA SER A 163 4.68 6.64 -11.84
C SER A 163 4.58 8.17 -12.00
N HIS A 164 5.26 8.69 -13.01
CA HIS A 164 5.31 10.14 -13.30
C HIS A 164 5.82 10.99 -12.10
N THR A 165 6.71 10.39 -11.27
CA THR A 165 7.41 11.10 -10.19
C THR A 165 8.78 11.54 -10.68
N TYR A 166 9.06 12.83 -10.58
CA TYR A 166 10.27 13.47 -11.06
C TYR A 166 11.03 14.11 -9.90
N LYS A 167 12.33 13.89 -9.83
CA LYS A 167 13.24 14.66 -8.99
C LYS A 167 13.91 15.70 -9.88
N LEU A 168 13.64 16.97 -9.64
CA LEU A 168 14.20 18.06 -10.42
C LEU A 168 15.31 18.74 -9.61
N SER A 169 16.50 18.83 -10.17
CA SER A 169 17.71 19.32 -9.51
C SER A 169 18.26 20.60 -10.13
N SER A 170 17.66 21.07 -11.25
CA SER A 170 18.10 22.27 -11.95
C SER A 170 16.96 22.95 -12.72
N ASP A 171 17.22 24.18 -13.16
CA ASP A 171 16.30 24.92 -14.03
C ASP A 171 16.13 24.24 -15.40
N ASP A 172 17.15 23.58 -15.91
CA ASP A 172 17.04 22.85 -17.18
C ASP A 172 16.10 21.65 -17.07
N GLU A 173 16.14 20.92 -15.95
CA GLU A 173 15.22 19.83 -15.67
C GLU A 173 13.78 20.35 -15.47
N LEU A 174 13.60 21.51 -14.83
CA LEU A 174 12.30 22.16 -14.70
C LEU A 174 11.75 22.58 -16.07
N ASN A 175 12.59 23.16 -16.95
CA ASN A 175 12.21 23.53 -18.31
C ASN A 175 11.79 22.28 -19.11
N TYR A 176 12.55 21.20 -19.01
CA TYR A 176 12.24 19.94 -19.66
C TYR A 176 10.91 19.35 -19.18
N PHE A 177 10.68 19.36 -17.85
CA PHE A 177 9.41 18.92 -17.27
C PHE A 177 8.22 19.70 -17.85
N PHE A 178 8.30 21.05 -17.90
CA PHE A 178 7.20 21.87 -18.46
C PHE A 178 6.99 21.64 -19.96
N ALA A 179 8.05 21.31 -20.70
CA ALA A 179 7.96 21.02 -22.13
C ALA A 179 7.36 19.63 -22.44
N THR A 180 7.40 18.70 -21.48
CA THR A 180 7.04 17.30 -21.71
C THR A 180 5.90 16.76 -20.83
N LYS A 181 5.49 17.51 -19.79
CA LYS A 181 4.39 17.10 -18.91
C LYS A 181 3.07 17.00 -19.68
N ASP A 182 2.24 16.05 -19.27
CA ASP A 182 0.87 15.93 -19.73
C ASP A 182 -0.09 16.90 -19.00
N GLU A 183 -1.40 16.74 -19.22
CA GLU A 183 -2.46 17.54 -18.61
C GLU A 183 -2.74 17.18 -17.13
N THR A 184 -2.01 16.23 -16.55
CA THR A 184 -2.16 15.83 -15.16
C THR A 184 -1.88 16.99 -14.21
N VAL A 185 -2.68 17.11 -13.16
CA VAL A 185 -2.41 18.05 -12.08
C VAL A 185 -1.28 17.50 -11.22
N TYR A 186 -0.19 18.24 -11.13
CA TYR A 186 0.99 17.87 -10.35
C TYR A 186 1.10 18.71 -9.07
N ILE A 187 1.63 18.07 -8.03
CA ILE A 187 2.13 18.73 -6.82
C ILE A 187 3.66 18.72 -6.84
N MET A 188 4.27 19.86 -6.52
CA MET A 188 5.71 20.00 -6.30
C MET A 188 5.97 20.06 -4.80
N GLU A 189 6.88 19.25 -4.31
CA GLU A 189 7.24 19.16 -2.89
C GLU A 189 8.72 19.43 -2.68
N GLU A 190 9.06 20.03 -1.54
CA GLU A 190 10.42 20.10 -1.03
C GLU A 190 10.99 18.69 -0.87
N PHE A 191 12.25 18.50 -1.27
CA PHE A 191 12.91 17.21 -1.10
C PHE A 191 13.15 16.89 0.38
N VAL A 192 12.68 15.74 0.82
CA VAL A 192 12.88 15.22 2.17
C VAL A 192 14.01 14.19 2.16
N ASN A 193 15.09 14.45 2.87
CA ASN A 193 16.15 13.46 3.13
C ASN A 193 15.69 12.54 4.27
N GLY A 194 14.92 11.55 3.95
CA GLY A 194 14.35 10.62 4.91
C GLY A 194 14.18 9.22 4.33
N THR A 195 14.11 8.24 5.20
CA THR A 195 13.75 6.86 4.87
C THR A 195 12.24 6.71 4.97
N VAL A 196 11.63 6.02 4.02
CA VAL A 196 10.17 5.77 4.02
C VAL A 196 9.85 4.64 5.00
N HIS A 197 9.04 4.96 5.98
CA HIS A 197 8.45 4.02 6.93
C HIS A 197 6.94 4.05 6.78
N SER A 198 6.26 2.97 7.13
CA SER A 198 4.80 2.95 7.17
C SER A 198 4.25 2.66 8.57
N TYR A 199 3.01 3.07 8.75
CA TYR A 199 2.10 2.54 9.75
C TYR A 199 1.00 1.80 9.01
N ASP A 200 0.93 0.48 9.21
CA ASP A 200 -0.07 -0.41 8.62
C ASP A 200 -0.99 -0.92 9.70
N ALA A 201 -2.31 -0.79 9.50
CA ALA A 201 -3.25 -1.17 10.54
C ALA A 201 -4.60 -1.62 9.98
N ILE A 202 -5.29 -2.47 10.75
CA ILE A 202 -6.71 -2.80 10.56
C ILE A 202 -7.49 -2.07 11.64
N ILE A 203 -8.39 -1.18 11.22
CA ILE A 203 -9.12 -0.24 12.08
C ILE A 203 -10.58 -0.69 12.20
N ASP A 204 -11.11 -0.70 13.41
CA ASP A 204 -12.53 -1.03 13.69
C ASP A 204 -13.49 0.14 13.39
N SER A 205 -14.79 -0.05 13.60
CA SER A 205 -15.80 0.98 13.36
C SER A 205 -15.72 2.20 14.30
N LYS A 206 -14.92 2.10 15.36
CA LYS A 206 -14.70 3.16 16.36
C LYS A 206 -13.38 3.89 16.13
N GLY A 207 -12.63 3.53 15.08
CA GLY A 207 -11.32 4.11 14.79
C GLY A 207 -10.18 3.52 15.63
N LYS A 208 -10.39 2.36 16.27
CA LYS A 208 -9.37 1.67 17.08
C LYS A 208 -8.66 0.62 16.25
N PRO A 209 -7.33 0.48 16.39
CA PRO A 209 -6.59 -0.57 15.70
C PRO A 209 -6.86 -1.94 16.33
N LEU A 210 -7.17 -2.92 15.49
CA LEU A 210 -7.24 -4.35 15.83
C LEU A 210 -5.92 -5.05 15.54
N PHE A 211 -5.12 -4.47 14.66
CA PHE A 211 -3.77 -4.90 14.28
C PHE A 211 -2.96 -3.68 13.89
N GLU A 212 -1.68 -3.67 14.24
CA GLU A 212 -0.72 -2.61 13.90
C GLU A 212 0.65 -3.21 13.60
N THR A 213 1.30 -2.70 12.56
CA THR A 213 2.67 -3.05 12.20
C THR A 213 3.30 -1.90 11.40
N GLY A 214 4.54 -2.04 10.99
CA GLY A 214 5.24 -1.06 10.16
C GLY A 214 6.18 -1.72 9.17
N ASN A 215 6.37 -1.04 8.05
CA ASN A 215 7.27 -1.42 6.98
C ASN A 215 8.36 -0.34 6.84
N VAL A 216 9.57 -0.74 6.49
CA VAL A 216 10.68 0.16 6.16
C VAL A 216 11.14 -0.14 4.74
N THR A 217 11.06 0.84 3.87
CA THR A 217 11.54 0.76 2.49
C THR A 217 12.98 1.26 2.44
N MET A 218 13.93 0.37 2.10
CA MET A 218 15.37 0.69 2.14
C MET A 218 15.78 1.64 1.03
N ASP A 219 15.23 1.44 -0.18
CA ASP A 219 15.47 2.29 -1.35
C ASP A 219 14.14 2.89 -1.81
N SER A 220 14.14 4.12 -2.33
CA SER A 220 12.90 4.71 -2.83
C SER A 220 12.39 3.91 -4.05
N ILE A 221 11.07 3.71 -4.13
CA ILE A 221 10.43 3.03 -5.28
C ILE A 221 10.76 3.79 -6.57
N MET A 222 10.83 5.12 -6.52
CA MET A 222 11.25 5.96 -7.65
C MET A 222 12.65 5.59 -8.15
N ASP A 223 13.62 5.44 -7.24
CA ASP A 223 14.98 5.07 -7.61
C ASP A 223 15.05 3.65 -8.16
N ILE A 224 14.32 2.69 -7.54
CA ILE A 224 14.23 1.30 -8.02
C ILE A 224 13.71 1.25 -9.46
N VAL A 225 12.64 1.97 -9.76
CA VAL A 225 12.04 2.01 -11.10
C VAL A 225 12.97 2.68 -12.10
N ASN A 226 13.56 3.84 -11.75
CA ASN A 226 14.40 4.62 -12.65
C ASN A 226 15.75 3.95 -12.96
N THR A 227 16.31 3.19 -12.00
CA THR A 227 17.62 2.54 -12.16
C THR A 227 17.52 1.05 -12.50
N ASN A 228 16.31 0.50 -12.64
CA ASN A 228 16.07 -0.93 -12.71
C ASN A 228 16.76 -1.69 -11.56
N GLY A 229 16.66 -1.12 -10.35
CA GLY A 229 17.30 -1.59 -9.14
C GLY A 229 16.71 -2.89 -8.60
N ASN A 230 17.40 -3.51 -7.65
CA ASN A 230 16.82 -4.52 -6.79
C ASN A 230 15.83 -3.84 -5.82
N SER A 231 14.86 -4.58 -5.30
CA SER A 231 13.88 -4.03 -4.37
C SER A 231 14.03 -4.67 -3.00
N CYS A 232 14.22 -3.85 -1.96
CA CYS A 232 14.40 -4.33 -0.59
C CYS A 232 13.58 -3.51 0.38
N TYR A 233 12.77 -4.20 1.17
CA TYR A 233 12.03 -3.63 2.29
C TYR A 233 11.78 -4.71 3.34
N TYR A 234 11.40 -4.31 4.54
CA TYR A 234 11.12 -5.28 5.61
C TYR A 234 9.99 -4.79 6.50
N ILE A 235 9.31 -5.73 7.12
CA ILE A 235 8.38 -5.45 8.21
C ILE A 235 9.16 -5.42 9.50
N GLU A 236 8.93 -4.39 10.29
CA GLU A 236 9.54 -4.20 11.61
C GLU A 236 9.17 -5.36 12.55
N LYS A 237 10.13 -5.84 13.31
CA LYS A 237 9.89 -6.81 14.38
C LYS A 237 8.98 -6.24 15.47
N THR A 238 9.16 -4.96 15.75
CA THR A 238 8.35 -4.21 16.71
C THR A 238 8.09 -2.81 16.15
N LEU A 239 6.84 -2.43 16.02
CA LEU A 239 6.48 -1.08 15.59
C LEU A 239 6.98 -0.04 16.64
N PRO A 240 7.86 0.91 16.26
CA PRO A 240 8.34 1.93 17.18
C PRO A 240 7.20 2.77 17.77
N ASP A 241 7.28 3.10 19.06
CA ASP A 241 6.20 3.85 19.75
C ASP A 241 5.92 5.23 19.13
N ALA A 242 6.96 5.92 18.66
CA ALA A 242 6.80 7.20 17.95
C ALA A 242 5.99 7.02 16.65
N MET A 243 6.25 5.95 15.87
CA MET A 243 5.50 5.65 14.65
C MET A 243 4.06 5.24 14.97
N ARG A 244 3.85 4.46 16.02
CA ARG A 244 2.52 4.07 16.52
C ARG A 244 1.70 5.30 16.90
N ASP A 245 2.28 6.24 17.64
CA ASP A 245 1.61 7.49 18.03
C ASP A 245 1.23 8.32 16.82
N VAL A 246 2.17 8.59 15.92
CA VAL A 246 1.94 9.36 14.70
C VAL A 246 0.89 8.67 13.81
N GLY A 247 0.97 7.35 13.64
CA GLY A 247 0.00 6.58 12.87
C GLY A 247 -1.41 6.68 13.43
N ARG A 248 -1.58 6.48 14.74
CA ARG A 248 -2.89 6.58 15.42
C ARG A 248 -3.49 7.99 15.35
N ARG A 249 -2.67 9.05 15.53
CA ARG A 249 -3.13 10.43 15.35
C ARG A 249 -3.56 10.70 13.91
N THR A 250 -2.84 10.16 12.93
CA THR A 250 -3.19 10.27 11.52
C THR A 250 -4.51 9.54 11.23
N VAL A 251 -4.69 8.29 11.69
CA VAL A 251 -5.96 7.56 11.59
C VAL A 251 -7.13 8.38 12.13
N ALA A 252 -6.97 8.98 13.31
CA ALA A 252 -8.01 9.80 13.93
C ALA A 252 -8.32 11.08 13.12
N ALA A 253 -7.29 11.79 12.64
CA ALA A 253 -7.45 13.03 11.89
C ALA A 253 -8.10 12.83 10.50
N PHE A 254 -7.86 11.66 9.88
CA PHE A 254 -8.49 11.28 8.62
C PHE A 254 -9.86 10.59 8.80
N GLY A 255 -10.32 10.41 10.04
CA GLY A 255 -11.61 9.80 10.35
C GLY A 255 -11.73 8.34 9.91
N VAL A 256 -10.61 7.62 9.88
CA VAL A 256 -10.57 6.23 9.37
C VAL A 256 -11.37 5.30 10.27
N LYS A 257 -12.23 4.49 9.65
CA LYS A 257 -13.05 3.47 10.31
C LYS A 257 -13.22 2.27 9.40
N SER A 258 -13.33 1.10 10.02
CA SER A 258 -13.73 -0.16 9.37
C SER A 258 -12.93 -0.44 8.10
N ARG A 259 -11.58 -0.41 8.19
CA ARG A 259 -10.75 -0.73 7.03
C ARG A 259 -9.29 -1.03 7.34
N PHE A 260 -8.61 -1.58 6.37
CA PHE A 260 -7.16 -1.64 6.33
C PHE A 260 -6.59 -0.30 5.87
N VAL A 261 -5.48 0.13 6.45
CA VAL A 261 -4.74 1.33 6.04
C VAL A 261 -3.25 1.03 5.89
N HIS A 262 -2.63 1.77 4.98
CA HIS A 262 -1.19 1.85 4.77
C HIS A 262 -0.82 3.34 4.71
N LEU A 263 -0.25 3.86 5.78
CA LEU A 263 0.11 5.25 5.94
C LEU A 263 1.63 5.39 5.84
N GLU A 264 2.10 6.20 4.92
CA GLU A 264 3.54 6.39 4.67
C GLU A 264 4.05 7.68 5.31
N PHE A 265 5.25 7.59 5.87
CA PHE A 265 5.95 8.67 6.55
C PHE A 265 7.42 8.66 6.17
N PHE A 266 8.05 9.84 6.16
CA PHE A 266 9.49 9.95 6.19
C PHE A 266 9.99 9.97 7.63
N VAL A 267 11.05 9.23 7.92
CA VAL A 267 11.90 9.41 9.11
C VAL A 267 13.17 10.11 8.64
N LEU A 268 13.42 11.31 9.14
CA LEU A 268 14.55 12.14 8.68
C LEU A 268 15.90 11.49 8.98
N ASN A 269 16.75 11.40 7.95
CA ASN A 269 18.11 10.86 8.05
C ASN A 269 19.12 11.89 8.60
N ALA A 270 18.80 13.17 8.48
CA ALA A 270 19.60 14.29 8.92
C ALA A 270 18.72 15.48 9.30
N ASP A 271 19.28 16.46 10.01
CA ASP A 271 18.59 17.70 10.29
C ASP A 271 18.30 18.46 8.99
N GLN A 272 17.06 18.89 8.83
CA GLN A 272 16.61 19.79 7.75
C GLN A 272 15.89 20.98 8.38
N PRO A 273 16.45 22.20 8.33
CA PRO A 273 15.99 23.33 9.17
C PRO A 273 14.51 23.65 9.10
N ALA A 274 13.88 23.52 7.91
CA ALA A 274 12.46 23.79 7.72
C ALA A 274 11.55 22.62 8.14
N LEU A 275 12.07 21.39 8.13
CA LEU A 275 11.30 20.16 8.32
C LEU A 275 11.44 19.60 9.73
N GLY A 276 12.67 19.51 10.26
CA GLY A 276 12.91 18.98 11.60
C GLY A 276 14.32 18.47 11.80
N LYS A 277 14.50 17.68 12.86
CA LYS A 277 15.77 17.05 13.22
C LYS A 277 15.81 15.61 12.73
N LYS A 278 17.02 15.04 12.66
CA LYS A 278 17.22 13.62 12.41
C LYS A 278 16.33 12.78 13.36
N GLY A 279 15.57 11.86 12.77
CA GLY A 279 14.62 10.99 13.48
C GLY A 279 13.20 11.54 13.59
N ASP A 280 12.95 12.82 13.25
CA ASP A 280 11.58 13.36 13.19
C ASP A 280 10.79 12.68 12.08
N ILE A 281 9.47 12.51 12.32
CA ILE A 281 8.55 11.81 11.43
C ILE A 281 7.68 12.83 10.70
N LEU A 282 7.67 12.76 9.36
CA LEU A 282 6.87 13.61 8.48
C LEU A 282 5.88 12.77 7.69
N GLY A 283 4.64 13.28 7.51
CA GLY A 283 3.64 12.64 6.67
C GLY A 283 3.98 12.70 5.19
N LEU A 284 3.86 11.57 4.51
CA LEU A 284 4.08 11.45 3.06
C LEU A 284 2.76 11.25 2.32
N GLU A 285 2.10 10.11 2.54
CA GLU A 285 0.89 9.71 1.84
C GLU A 285 0.02 8.79 2.72
N VAL A 286 -1.30 8.86 2.53
CA VAL A 286 -2.23 7.91 3.13
C VAL A 286 -2.84 7.03 2.05
N ASN A 287 -2.86 5.73 2.29
CA ASN A 287 -3.50 4.75 1.42
C ASN A 287 -4.55 4.00 2.23
N MET A 288 -5.81 4.08 1.79
CA MET A 288 -6.96 3.53 2.52
C MET A 288 -7.23 2.06 2.17
N ARG A 289 -6.15 1.28 2.15
CA ARG A 289 -6.12 -0.13 1.78
C ARG A 289 -4.86 -0.81 2.34
N PRO A 290 -4.73 -2.15 2.30
CA PRO A 290 -3.49 -2.83 2.64
C PRO A 290 -2.32 -2.35 1.77
N SER A 291 -1.10 -2.39 2.28
CA SER A 291 0.11 -2.23 1.48
C SER A 291 0.15 -3.25 0.33
N GLY A 292 0.71 -2.86 -0.81
CA GLY A 292 0.69 -3.65 -2.04
C GLY A 292 1.55 -4.92 -2.01
N GLY A 293 1.50 -5.67 -3.10
CA GLY A 293 2.30 -6.86 -3.30
C GLY A 293 2.02 -7.97 -2.29
N PHE A 294 3.06 -8.46 -1.64
CA PHE A 294 3.01 -9.54 -0.66
C PHE A 294 3.02 -9.04 0.79
N SER A 295 2.79 -7.75 1.02
CA SER A 295 2.92 -7.14 2.35
C SER A 295 1.97 -7.77 3.37
N ALA A 296 0.74 -8.14 3.00
CA ALA A 296 -0.17 -8.82 3.92
C ALA A 296 0.36 -10.19 4.39
N ASP A 297 1.00 -10.96 3.48
CA ASP A 297 1.69 -12.20 3.86
C ASP A 297 2.91 -11.93 4.75
N MET A 298 3.66 -10.88 4.46
CA MET A 298 4.79 -10.46 5.29
C MET A 298 4.35 -10.02 6.69
N PHE A 299 3.21 -9.33 6.83
CA PHE A 299 2.64 -8.99 8.13
C PHE A 299 2.32 -10.25 8.93
N ASN A 300 1.79 -11.30 8.27
CA ASN A 300 1.55 -12.58 8.91
C ASN A 300 2.84 -13.23 9.40
N PHE A 301 3.87 -13.26 8.54
CA PHE A 301 5.15 -13.86 8.88
C PHE A 301 5.89 -13.09 9.97
N ALA A 302 5.88 -11.75 9.91
CA ALA A 302 6.54 -10.90 10.89
C ALA A 302 5.89 -10.99 12.28
N ASN A 303 4.55 -11.08 12.33
CA ASN A 303 3.78 -10.99 13.57
C ASN A 303 3.18 -12.32 14.01
N SER A 304 3.54 -13.43 13.37
CA SER A 304 2.99 -14.78 13.66
C SER A 304 1.45 -14.76 13.76
N THR A 305 0.78 -14.11 12.80
CA THR A 305 -0.67 -13.84 12.82
C THR A 305 -1.31 -14.13 11.46
N ASP A 306 -2.59 -13.77 11.31
CA ASP A 306 -3.33 -13.82 10.07
C ASP A 306 -4.15 -12.53 9.87
N VAL A 307 -3.59 -11.58 9.13
CA VAL A 307 -4.25 -10.29 8.88
C VAL A 307 -5.46 -10.43 7.96
N TYR A 308 -5.52 -11.47 7.11
CA TYR A 308 -6.70 -11.74 6.30
C TYR A 308 -7.88 -12.08 7.18
N LYS A 309 -7.64 -12.94 8.20
CA LYS A 309 -8.64 -13.29 9.20
C LYS A 309 -9.01 -12.09 10.08
N ILE A 310 -8.04 -11.32 10.58
CA ILE A 310 -8.32 -10.12 11.40
C ILE A 310 -9.19 -9.14 10.63
N TRP A 311 -8.90 -8.92 9.33
CA TRP A 311 -9.70 -8.03 8.49
C TRP A 311 -11.11 -8.59 8.25
N ALA A 312 -11.24 -9.89 7.96
CA ALA A 312 -12.53 -10.52 7.78
C ALA A 312 -13.36 -10.53 9.09
N ASP A 313 -12.72 -10.70 10.24
CA ASP A 313 -13.34 -10.60 11.57
C ASP A 313 -13.84 -9.16 11.82
N MET A 314 -13.05 -8.15 11.48
CA MET A 314 -13.47 -6.74 11.56
C MET A 314 -14.72 -6.48 10.72
N VAL A 315 -14.76 -6.97 9.48
CA VAL A 315 -15.93 -6.85 8.59
C VAL A 315 -17.15 -7.55 9.17
N ALA A 316 -16.99 -8.77 9.68
CA ALA A 316 -18.10 -9.59 10.17
C ALA A 316 -18.58 -9.18 11.56
N TYR A 317 -17.65 -8.87 12.49
CA TYR A 317 -17.88 -8.80 13.93
C TYR A 317 -17.40 -7.51 14.59
N ASP A 318 -16.74 -6.61 13.85
CA ASP A 318 -16.12 -5.36 14.36
C ASP A 318 -15.09 -5.60 15.48
N ARG A 319 -14.41 -6.73 15.44
CA ARG A 319 -13.36 -7.13 16.39
C ARG A 319 -12.49 -8.23 15.80
N SER A 320 -11.29 -8.44 16.35
CA SER A 320 -10.48 -9.64 16.04
C SER A 320 -10.90 -10.82 16.94
N THR A 321 -10.90 -12.02 16.38
CA THR A 321 -11.02 -13.28 17.13
C THR A 321 -9.66 -13.95 17.36
N ILE A 322 -8.59 -13.36 16.83
CA ILE A 322 -7.23 -13.85 16.98
C ILE A 322 -6.66 -13.35 18.31
N ASN A 323 -6.16 -14.27 19.16
CA ASN A 323 -5.32 -13.90 20.28
C ASN A 323 -3.89 -13.60 19.80
N SER A 324 -3.40 -12.40 20.06
CA SER A 324 -2.03 -11.95 19.70
C SER A 324 -1.02 -12.04 20.84
N GLU A 325 -1.43 -12.42 22.06
CA GLU A 325 -0.54 -12.51 23.21
C GLU A 325 0.51 -13.63 23.06
N GLY A 326 1.74 -13.34 23.46
CA GLY A 326 2.84 -14.33 23.52
C GLY A 326 3.38 -14.79 22.16
N ARG A 327 3.03 -14.12 21.05
CA ARG A 327 3.52 -14.49 19.72
C ARG A 327 4.94 -14.02 19.50
N GLU A 328 5.71 -14.83 18.79
CA GLU A 328 7.03 -14.40 18.31
C GLU A 328 6.89 -13.36 17.20
N HIS A 329 7.77 -12.36 17.23
CA HIS A 329 7.89 -11.34 16.20
C HIS A 329 9.25 -11.41 15.52
N PHE A 330 9.26 -11.10 14.22
CA PHE A 330 10.43 -11.17 13.37
C PHE A 330 10.53 -9.93 12.49
N TYR A 331 11.75 -9.61 12.03
CA TYR A 331 11.91 -8.84 10.81
C TYR A 331 11.54 -9.74 9.64
N CYS A 332 10.46 -9.45 8.93
CA CYS A 332 10.17 -10.17 7.69
C CYS A 332 10.75 -9.39 6.53
N CYS A 333 11.81 -9.94 5.92
CA CYS A 333 12.62 -9.28 4.91
C CYS A 333 12.19 -9.69 3.50
N PHE A 334 11.85 -8.71 2.67
CA PHE A 334 11.67 -8.88 1.23
C PHE A 334 12.97 -8.54 0.51
N CYS A 335 13.48 -9.45 -0.31
CA CYS A 335 14.56 -9.20 -1.22
C CYS A 335 14.14 -9.60 -2.64
N GLY A 336 13.91 -8.61 -3.48
CA GLY A 336 13.63 -8.75 -4.91
C GLY A 336 14.91 -8.63 -5.72
N ARG A 337 15.22 -9.62 -6.53
CA ARG A 337 16.41 -9.68 -7.38
C ARG A 337 16.03 -9.55 -8.84
N ARG A 338 16.78 -8.73 -9.59
CA ARG A 338 16.60 -8.57 -11.04
C ARG A 338 17.24 -9.72 -11.80
N ASP A 339 16.53 -10.20 -12.82
CA ASP A 339 17.12 -11.09 -13.81
C ASP A 339 18.26 -10.37 -14.55
N GLY A 340 19.26 -11.12 -14.99
CA GLY A 340 20.42 -10.58 -15.70
C GLY A 340 21.51 -9.98 -14.81
N LYS A 341 21.31 -9.83 -13.50
CA LYS A 341 22.39 -9.51 -12.56
C LYS A 341 23.10 -10.77 -12.08
N HIS A 342 24.45 -10.71 -12.03
CA HIS A 342 25.28 -11.84 -11.60
C HIS A 342 25.52 -11.77 -10.09
N PHE A 343 24.64 -12.40 -9.33
CA PHE A 343 24.76 -12.45 -7.87
C PHE A 343 25.79 -13.50 -7.42
N ALA A 344 26.48 -13.22 -6.30
CA ALA A 344 27.45 -14.15 -5.70
C ALA A 344 26.78 -15.44 -5.21
N MET A 345 25.57 -15.34 -4.64
CA MET A 345 24.78 -16.51 -4.22
C MET A 345 23.69 -16.81 -5.25
N ASP A 346 23.67 -18.02 -5.77
CA ASP A 346 22.54 -18.54 -6.55
C ASP A 346 21.42 -19.04 -5.65
N HIS A 347 20.33 -19.55 -6.24
CA HIS A 347 19.17 -20.06 -5.49
C HIS A 347 19.55 -21.18 -4.52
N ALA A 348 20.39 -22.12 -4.95
CA ALA A 348 20.78 -23.26 -4.13
C ALA A 348 21.59 -22.81 -2.90
N ALA A 349 22.52 -21.87 -3.07
CA ALA A 349 23.30 -21.30 -1.99
C ALA A 349 22.43 -20.52 -0.98
N ILE A 350 21.43 -19.76 -1.48
CA ILE A 350 20.46 -19.07 -0.62
C ILE A 350 19.67 -20.07 0.21
N MET A 351 19.12 -21.12 -0.42
CA MET A 351 18.33 -22.13 0.27
C MET A 351 19.18 -22.94 1.26
N ALA A 352 20.45 -23.21 0.94
CA ALA A 352 21.37 -23.90 1.88
C ALA A 352 21.66 -23.05 3.13
N LYS A 353 21.76 -21.71 2.99
CA LYS A 353 22.11 -20.82 4.10
C LYS A 353 20.89 -20.32 4.89
N TYR A 354 19.79 -20.05 4.22
CA TYR A 354 18.62 -19.36 4.80
C TYR A 354 17.32 -20.18 4.70
N GLY A 355 17.35 -21.41 4.17
CA GLY A 355 16.14 -22.17 3.87
C GLY A 355 15.19 -22.39 5.05
N ASP A 356 15.72 -22.55 6.26
CA ASP A 356 14.95 -22.65 7.51
C ASP A 356 14.19 -21.37 7.88
N ARG A 357 14.66 -20.21 7.39
CA ARG A 357 14.10 -18.87 7.63
C ARG A 357 13.26 -18.37 6.47
N ILE A 358 13.41 -18.95 5.29
CA ILE A 358 12.64 -18.59 4.09
C ILE A 358 11.17 -18.94 4.31
N LYS A 359 10.31 -17.97 4.06
CA LYS A 359 8.85 -18.10 4.15
C LYS A 359 8.19 -18.22 2.78
N MET A 360 8.78 -17.57 1.77
CA MET A 360 8.26 -17.61 0.41
C MET A 360 9.38 -17.34 -0.60
N VAL A 361 9.34 -18.06 -1.71
CA VAL A 361 10.16 -17.79 -2.90
C VAL A 361 9.22 -17.82 -4.10
N GLN A 362 9.22 -16.76 -4.89
CA GLN A 362 8.30 -16.67 -6.00
C GLN A 362 8.80 -15.74 -7.10
N ARG A 363 8.46 -16.08 -8.34
CA ARG A 363 8.53 -15.13 -9.46
C ARG A 363 7.49 -14.04 -9.28
N ILE A 364 7.91 -12.80 -9.46
CA ILE A 364 7.03 -11.64 -9.40
C ILE A 364 6.22 -11.54 -10.70
N PRO A 365 4.89 -11.35 -10.64
CA PRO A 365 4.08 -11.07 -11.82
C PRO A 365 4.59 -9.85 -12.57
N LYS A 366 4.57 -9.90 -13.92
CA LYS A 366 5.10 -8.83 -14.78
C LYS A 366 4.53 -7.44 -14.43
N ALA A 367 3.26 -7.37 -14.05
CA ALA A 367 2.61 -6.12 -13.65
C ALA A 367 3.25 -5.47 -12.41
N LEU A 368 3.93 -6.24 -11.55
CA LEU A 368 4.56 -5.77 -10.31
C LEU A 368 6.09 -5.72 -10.42
N SER A 369 6.69 -6.34 -11.44
CA SER A 369 8.15 -6.49 -11.53
C SER A 369 8.88 -5.15 -11.60
N GLY A 370 8.28 -4.11 -12.17
CA GLY A 370 8.87 -2.77 -12.22
C GLY A 370 9.33 -2.27 -10.84
N ALA A 371 8.48 -2.39 -9.84
CA ALA A 371 8.76 -1.93 -8.47
C ALA A 371 9.36 -3.00 -7.55
N MET A 372 9.12 -4.31 -7.84
CA MET A 372 9.43 -5.41 -6.93
C MET A 372 10.55 -6.34 -7.42
N ALA A 373 11.19 -6.02 -8.54
CA ALA A 373 12.14 -6.88 -9.26
C ALA A 373 11.48 -8.15 -9.85
N ASP A 374 12.26 -9.19 -10.18
CA ASP A 374 11.76 -10.33 -10.98
C ASP A 374 11.59 -11.61 -10.16
N MET A 375 12.44 -11.82 -9.15
CA MET A 375 12.43 -12.96 -8.27
C MET A 375 12.53 -12.51 -6.83
N MET A 376 11.59 -12.93 -5.99
CA MET A 376 11.60 -12.57 -4.57
C MET A 376 11.98 -13.71 -3.65
N TYR A 377 12.59 -13.33 -2.54
CA TYR A 377 12.82 -14.16 -1.36
C TYR A 377 12.27 -13.42 -0.14
N LEU A 378 11.35 -14.06 0.58
CA LEU A 378 10.86 -13.58 1.88
C LEU A 378 11.47 -14.45 2.99
N ALA A 379 12.06 -13.83 3.99
CA ALA A 379 12.66 -14.54 5.10
C ALA A 379 12.41 -13.82 6.44
N ASN A 380 12.27 -14.60 7.52
CA ASN A 380 12.18 -14.07 8.88
C ASN A 380 13.57 -14.03 9.53
N MET A 381 13.93 -12.87 10.08
CA MET A 381 15.16 -12.64 10.82
C MET A 381 14.83 -12.24 12.26
N ARG A 382 15.66 -12.70 13.22
CA ARG A 382 15.42 -12.45 14.65
C ARG A 382 16.08 -11.17 15.16
N THR A 383 17.20 -10.79 14.53
CA THR A 383 18.00 -9.62 14.94
C THR A 383 18.34 -8.72 13.76
N GLU A 384 18.79 -7.48 14.07
CA GLU A 384 19.28 -6.51 13.10
C GLU A 384 20.49 -7.04 12.32
N GLU A 385 21.40 -7.75 13.00
CA GLU A 385 22.59 -8.31 12.39
C GLU A 385 22.23 -9.40 11.38
N GLU A 386 21.27 -10.27 11.70
CA GLU A 386 20.77 -11.29 10.79
C GLU A 386 20.10 -10.67 9.56
N LYS A 387 19.28 -9.61 9.76
CA LYS A 387 18.65 -8.83 8.68
C LYS A 387 19.71 -8.21 7.76
N ALA A 388 20.71 -7.53 8.35
CA ALA A 388 21.79 -6.90 7.59
C ALA A 388 22.63 -7.95 6.82
N ALA A 389 22.92 -9.09 7.42
CA ALA A 389 23.63 -10.20 6.78
C ALA A 389 22.82 -10.77 5.59
N TYR A 390 21.53 -10.95 5.78
CA TYR A 390 20.63 -11.46 4.73
C TYR A 390 20.64 -10.57 3.48
N TYR A 391 20.46 -9.25 3.63
CA TYR A 391 20.47 -8.33 2.49
C TYR A 391 21.87 -8.26 1.84
N ARG A 392 22.93 -8.16 2.64
CA ARG A 392 24.30 -8.16 2.12
C ARG A 392 24.56 -9.37 1.24
N ASP A 393 24.19 -10.56 1.71
CA ASP A 393 24.48 -11.82 1.03
C ASP A 393 23.65 -12.01 -0.25
N LEU A 394 22.34 -11.64 -0.21
CA LEU A 394 21.47 -11.78 -1.36
C LEU A 394 21.78 -10.74 -2.46
N LEU A 395 22.30 -9.58 -2.09
CA LEU A 395 22.55 -8.48 -3.04
C LEU A 395 24.01 -8.45 -3.53
N ALA A 396 24.91 -9.19 -2.91
CA ALA A 396 26.31 -9.28 -3.34
C ALA A 396 26.39 -9.77 -4.81
N THR A 397 27.09 -9.05 -5.66
CA THR A 397 27.39 -9.41 -7.05
C THR A 397 28.79 -10.00 -7.17
N LYS A 398 28.99 -10.81 -8.23
CA LYS A 398 30.32 -11.38 -8.56
C LYS A 398 31.23 -10.32 -9.17
#